data_963c41e4cf9b24f85300112f22f6e74e
#
_entry.id   963c41e4cf9b24f85300112f22f6e74e
#
_cell.length_a   1.000
_cell.length_b   1.000
_cell.length_c   1.000
_cell.angle_alpha   90.00
_cell.angle_beta   90.00
_cell.angle_gamma   90.00
#
_symmetry.space_group_name_H-M   'P 1'
#
loop_
_entity.id
_entity.type
_entity.pdbx_description
1 polymer ?
#
loop_
_entity_poly.entity_id
_entity_poly.type
_entity_poly.pdbx_seq_one_letter_code
_entity_poly.pdbx_strand_id
1 'polypeptide(L)'
;SKGYMDGDPRYSRFFAYISLFACGMLGLVISDNLLTLFVFWEIMGLCSYLLIGFWFEKESAMKAGLKAFITTRVGDVIMFLGILVLYSETGTLAFSEIFSEHTLNALATSSVYLPIFGELPAATVIAVLIFGGAVGKSAQFPLHVWLPDAMEGPTPVSALIHAATMVSAGVYLVARCFPLFYVVEHGPQLGLVAFIGAFTAFGASTIALAQNDIKRVLAYSTISQLGY
;
A
#
# COMPACT_ATOMS: atom_id res chain seq x y z
N SER A 1 7.68 8.04 -21.61
CA SER A 1 7.08 6.75 -22.06
C SER A 1 7.02 6.60 -23.57
N LYS A 2 6.59 7.67 -24.32
CA LYS A 2 6.39 7.58 -25.77
C LYS A 2 7.66 7.09 -26.50
N GLY A 3 8.77 7.81 -26.38
CA GLY A 3 10.04 7.43 -27.04
C GLY A 3 10.68 6.15 -26.50
N TYR A 4 10.40 5.77 -25.24
CA TYR A 4 10.92 4.53 -24.65
C TYR A 4 10.23 3.27 -25.19
N MET A 5 8.93 3.36 -25.49
CA MET A 5 8.12 2.24 -25.98
C MET A 5 7.98 2.26 -27.51
N ASP A 6 8.67 3.19 -28.20
CA ASP A 6 8.61 3.29 -29.66
C ASP A 6 9.14 2.01 -30.28
N GLY A 7 8.38 1.43 -31.21
CA GLY A 7 8.70 0.16 -31.85
C GLY A 7 8.27 -1.11 -31.11
N ASP A 8 7.77 -1.02 -29.87
CA ASP A 8 7.21 -2.20 -29.17
C ASP A 8 5.84 -2.58 -29.79
N PRO A 9 5.63 -3.83 -30.23
CA PRO A 9 4.37 -4.26 -30.85
C PRO A 9 3.16 -4.14 -29.92
N ARG A 10 3.38 -4.02 -28.61
CA ARG A 10 2.33 -3.89 -27.58
C ARG A 10 2.17 -2.45 -27.08
N TYR A 11 2.62 -1.47 -27.86
CA TYR A 11 2.55 -0.05 -27.51
C TYR A 11 1.17 0.39 -27.00
N SER A 12 0.10 0.06 -27.72
CA SER A 12 -1.28 0.42 -27.34
C SER A 12 -1.70 -0.22 -26.00
N ARG A 13 -1.32 -1.49 -25.77
CA ARG A 13 -1.58 -2.19 -24.52
C ARG A 13 -0.87 -1.52 -23.34
N PHE A 14 0.37 -1.09 -23.54
CA PHE A 14 1.14 -0.38 -22.52
C PHE A 14 0.42 0.89 -22.06
N PHE A 15 -0.01 1.73 -23.00
CA PHE A 15 -0.70 2.97 -22.66
C PHE A 15 -2.09 2.75 -22.07
N ALA A 16 -2.80 1.70 -22.49
CA ALA A 16 -4.06 1.31 -21.85
C ALA A 16 -3.87 0.96 -20.38
N TYR A 17 -2.85 0.16 -20.04
CA TYR A 17 -2.54 -0.21 -18.65
C TYR A 17 -2.09 0.98 -17.81
N ILE A 18 -1.26 1.89 -18.36
CA ILE A 18 -0.87 3.12 -17.66
C ILE A 18 -2.09 4.02 -17.41
N SER A 19 -2.98 4.18 -18.38
CA SER A 19 -4.17 5.00 -18.21
C SER A 19 -5.12 4.43 -17.15
N LEU A 20 -5.31 3.11 -17.15
CA LEU A 20 -6.12 2.44 -16.13
C LEU A 20 -5.48 2.54 -14.73
N PHE A 21 -4.15 2.41 -14.66
CA PHE A 21 -3.40 2.60 -13.43
C PHE A 21 -3.54 4.03 -12.87
N ALA A 22 -3.42 5.03 -13.75
CA ALA A 22 -3.61 6.44 -13.37
C ALA A 22 -5.05 6.70 -12.91
N CYS A 23 -6.04 6.13 -13.60
CA CYS A 23 -7.44 6.19 -13.19
C CYS A 23 -7.64 5.57 -11.79
N GLY A 24 -7.02 4.41 -11.52
CA GLY A 24 -7.04 3.78 -10.21
C GLY A 24 -6.47 4.68 -9.11
N MET A 25 -5.32 5.32 -9.36
CA MET A 25 -4.70 6.23 -8.38
C MET A 25 -5.54 7.50 -8.15
N LEU A 26 -6.03 8.12 -9.21
CA LEU A 26 -6.87 9.32 -9.08
C LEU A 26 -8.19 8.99 -8.38
N GLY A 27 -8.85 7.89 -8.76
CA GLY A 27 -10.07 7.43 -8.10
C GLY A 27 -9.87 7.15 -6.61
N LEU A 28 -8.71 6.57 -6.24
CA LEU A 28 -8.33 6.35 -4.84
C LEU A 28 -8.26 7.67 -4.07
N VAL A 29 -7.58 8.67 -4.60
CA VAL A 29 -7.37 9.96 -3.93
C VAL A 29 -8.66 10.75 -3.75
N ILE A 30 -9.57 10.71 -4.74
CA ILE A 30 -10.84 11.44 -4.69
C ILE A 30 -11.96 10.68 -3.96
N SER A 31 -11.71 9.43 -3.50
CA SER A 31 -12.70 8.64 -2.79
C SER A 31 -13.11 9.31 -1.47
N ASP A 32 -14.41 9.35 -1.21
CA ASP A 32 -15.01 9.89 0.01
C ASP A 32 -15.38 8.80 1.04
N ASN A 33 -15.21 7.53 0.67
CA ASN A 33 -15.47 6.39 1.54
C ASN A 33 -14.40 5.30 1.36
N LEU A 34 -14.28 4.47 2.39
CA LEU A 34 -13.22 3.46 2.48
C LEU A 34 -13.43 2.30 1.49
N LEU A 35 -14.68 1.97 1.13
CA LEU A 35 -14.97 0.91 0.16
C LEU A 35 -14.55 1.33 -1.25
N THR A 36 -14.92 2.54 -1.67
CA THR A 36 -14.52 3.06 -2.99
C THR A 36 -13.01 3.20 -3.07
N LEU A 37 -12.35 3.68 -2.00
CA LEU A 37 -10.89 3.70 -1.90
C LEU A 37 -10.31 2.31 -2.10
N PHE A 38 -10.86 1.28 -1.44
CA PHE A 38 -10.39 -0.10 -1.56
C PHE A 38 -10.58 -0.66 -2.98
N VAL A 39 -11.69 -0.36 -3.66
CA VAL A 39 -11.92 -0.77 -5.05
C VAL A 39 -10.82 -0.21 -5.96
N PHE A 40 -10.52 1.08 -5.87
CA PHE A 40 -9.45 1.69 -6.67
C PHE A 40 -8.05 1.22 -6.26
N TRP A 41 -7.85 0.91 -4.98
CA TRP A 41 -6.64 0.26 -4.45
C TRP A 41 -6.37 -1.09 -5.13
N GLU A 42 -7.41 -1.88 -5.33
CA GLU A 42 -7.35 -3.18 -6.00
C GLU A 42 -7.11 -3.05 -7.51
N ILE A 43 -7.79 -2.10 -8.19
CA ILE A 43 -7.56 -1.81 -9.60
C ILE A 43 -6.10 -1.40 -9.84
N MET A 44 -5.57 -0.53 -9.00
CA MET A 44 -4.17 -0.11 -9.06
C MET A 44 -3.21 -1.30 -8.85
N GLY A 45 -3.53 -2.20 -7.89
CA GLY A 45 -2.77 -3.42 -7.66
C GLY A 45 -2.74 -4.36 -8.88
N LEU A 46 -3.88 -4.58 -9.51
CA LEU A 46 -3.98 -5.38 -10.75
C LEU A 46 -3.17 -4.75 -11.89
N CYS A 47 -3.31 -3.44 -12.10
CA CYS A 47 -2.57 -2.74 -13.14
C CYS A 47 -1.06 -2.80 -12.91
N SER A 48 -0.60 -2.72 -11.66
CA SER A 48 0.83 -2.86 -11.32
C SER A 48 1.36 -4.24 -11.71
N TYR A 49 0.62 -5.30 -11.44
CA TYR A 49 0.96 -6.66 -11.88
C TYR A 49 1.15 -6.74 -13.40
N LEU A 50 0.18 -6.21 -14.16
CA LEU A 50 0.20 -6.22 -15.63
C LEU A 50 1.35 -5.37 -16.20
N LEU A 51 1.73 -4.30 -15.51
CA LEU A 51 2.79 -3.39 -15.92
C LEU A 51 4.19 -3.91 -15.54
N ILE A 52 4.37 -4.48 -14.36
CA ILE A 52 5.64 -5.10 -13.94
C ILE A 52 5.95 -6.31 -14.82
N GLY A 53 4.94 -7.16 -15.04
CA GLY A 53 5.03 -8.33 -15.91
C GLY A 53 4.79 -8.02 -17.39
N PHE A 54 4.97 -6.77 -17.86
CA PHE A 54 4.64 -6.37 -19.24
C PHE A 54 5.37 -7.20 -20.29
N TRP A 55 6.64 -7.47 -20.06
CA TRP A 55 7.45 -8.37 -20.89
C TRP A 55 7.40 -9.80 -20.35
N PHE A 56 6.21 -10.39 -20.32
CA PHE A 56 5.92 -11.70 -19.73
C PHE A 56 6.71 -12.86 -20.37
N GLU A 57 7.29 -12.67 -21.56
CA GLU A 57 8.19 -13.64 -22.20
C GLU A 57 9.51 -13.78 -21.42
N LYS A 58 9.89 -12.76 -20.67
CA LYS A 58 11.02 -12.83 -19.75
C LYS A 58 10.55 -13.47 -18.45
N GLU A 59 11.11 -14.62 -18.13
CA GLU A 59 10.78 -15.35 -16.90
C GLU A 59 10.99 -14.50 -15.63
N SER A 60 12.04 -13.65 -15.62
CA SER A 60 12.32 -12.71 -14.52
C SER A 60 11.19 -11.69 -14.33
N ALA A 61 10.68 -11.09 -15.42
CA ALA A 61 9.60 -10.11 -15.35
C ALA A 61 8.26 -10.76 -14.93
N MET A 62 7.97 -11.95 -15.45
CA MET A 62 6.79 -12.72 -15.05
C MET A 62 6.81 -13.04 -13.55
N LYS A 63 7.93 -13.57 -13.05
CA LYS A 63 8.11 -13.89 -11.62
C LYS A 63 8.05 -12.65 -10.74
N ALA A 64 8.65 -11.54 -11.19
CA ALA A 64 8.60 -10.26 -10.46
C ALA A 64 7.17 -9.72 -10.34
N GLY A 65 6.40 -9.76 -11.44
CA GLY A 65 4.99 -9.36 -11.43
C GLY A 65 4.15 -10.23 -10.48
N LEU A 66 4.30 -11.54 -10.56
CA LEU A 66 3.58 -12.48 -9.68
C LEU A 66 3.95 -12.27 -8.21
N LYS A 67 5.24 -12.11 -7.91
CA LYS A 67 5.73 -11.81 -6.55
C LYS A 67 5.13 -10.52 -6.03
N ALA A 68 5.16 -9.44 -6.82
CA ALA A 68 4.59 -8.16 -6.43
C ALA A 68 3.09 -8.28 -6.13
N PHE A 69 2.33 -8.96 -7.01
CA PHE A 69 0.89 -9.16 -6.83
C PHE A 69 0.57 -9.96 -5.56
N ILE A 70 1.19 -11.11 -5.35
CA ILE A 70 0.91 -11.96 -4.19
C ILE A 70 1.32 -11.27 -2.88
N THR A 71 2.49 -10.63 -2.85
CA THR A 71 2.99 -9.96 -1.64
C THR A 71 2.08 -8.79 -1.24
N THR A 72 1.68 -7.95 -2.20
CA THR A 72 0.78 -6.83 -1.90
C THR A 72 -0.61 -7.32 -1.51
N ARG A 73 -1.08 -8.43 -2.10
CA ARG A 73 -2.38 -9.04 -1.79
C ARG A 73 -2.49 -9.47 -0.32
N VAL A 74 -1.40 -9.92 0.29
CA VAL A 74 -1.39 -10.23 1.74
C VAL A 74 -1.76 -8.98 2.55
N GLY A 75 -1.17 -7.82 2.23
CA GLY A 75 -1.53 -6.55 2.87
C GLY A 75 -2.97 -6.12 2.59
N ASP A 76 -3.44 -6.31 1.34
CA ASP A 76 -4.79 -5.96 0.91
C ASP A 76 -5.86 -6.76 1.66
N VAL A 77 -5.63 -8.06 1.89
CA VAL A 77 -6.52 -8.93 2.70
C VAL A 77 -6.58 -8.45 4.14
N ILE A 78 -5.44 -8.10 4.75
CA ILE A 78 -5.39 -7.56 6.12
C ILE A 78 -6.19 -6.25 6.20
N MET A 79 -6.00 -5.34 5.25
CA MET A 79 -6.76 -4.09 5.16
C MET A 79 -8.26 -4.35 4.99
N PHE A 80 -8.64 -5.31 4.16
CA PHE A 80 -10.06 -5.66 3.95
C PHE A 80 -10.71 -6.16 5.24
N LEU A 81 -10.02 -6.97 6.03
CA LEU A 81 -10.50 -7.36 7.36
C LEU A 81 -10.70 -6.14 8.26
N GLY A 82 -9.80 -5.17 8.22
CA GLY A 82 -9.97 -3.90 8.95
C GLY A 82 -11.20 -3.12 8.53
N ILE A 83 -11.49 -3.09 7.23
CA ILE A 83 -12.71 -2.47 6.68
C ILE A 83 -13.96 -3.18 7.16
N LEU A 84 -13.96 -4.52 7.20
CA LEU A 84 -15.10 -5.30 7.68
C LEU A 84 -15.34 -5.08 9.18
N VAL A 85 -14.29 -5.07 10.00
CA VAL A 85 -14.40 -4.77 11.43
C VAL A 85 -14.92 -3.35 11.63
N LEU A 86 -14.40 -2.36 10.90
CA LEU A 86 -14.88 -0.98 10.97
C LEU A 86 -16.38 -0.90 10.64
N TYR A 87 -16.81 -1.56 9.56
CA TYR A 87 -18.21 -1.57 9.17
C TYR A 87 -19.12 -2.27 10.21
N SER A 88 -18.65 -3.36 10.81
CA SER A 88 -19.43 -4.05 11.86
C SER A 88 -19.64 -3.19 13.13
N GLU A 89 -18.66 -2.35 13.47
CA GLU A 89 -18.72 -1.48 14.64
C GLU A 89 -19.51 -0.17 14.39
N THR A 90 -19.44 0.37 13.16
CA THR A 90 -19.95 1.72 12.86
C THR A 90 -21.18 1.71 11.95
N GLY A 91 -21.40 0.64 11.17
CA GLY A 91 -22.45 0.57 10.15
C GLY A 91 -22.19 1.45 8.92
N THR A 92 -21.05 2.15 8.85
CA THR A 92 -20.74 3.10 7.78
C THR A 92 -19.29 2.98 7.33
N LEU A 93 -19.02 3.36 6.06
CA LEU A 93 -17.67 3.46 5.50
C LEU A 93 -17.37 4.86 4.94
N ALA A 94 -18.29 5.83 5.10
CA ALA A 94 -18.09 7.22 4.71
C ALA A 94 -17.10 7.91 5.65
N PHE A 95 -16.07 8.55 5.12
CA PHE A 95 -15.03 9.20 5.93
C PHE A 95 -15.59 10.29 6.85
N SER A 96 -16.61 11.05 6.39
CA SER A 96 -17.25 12.09 7.18
C SER A 96 -17.93 11.55 8.45
N GLU A 97 -18.47 10.34 8.38
CA GLU A 97 -19.12 9.67 9.51
C GLU A 97 -18.14 8.94 10.41
N ILE A 98 -17.17 8.23 9.81
CA ILE A 98 -16.12 7.51 10.56
C ILE A 98 -15.30 8.48 11.41
N PHE A 99 -14.95 9.65 10.88
CA PHE A 99 -14.10 10.62 11.58
C PHE A 99 -14.87 11.63 12.43
N SER A 100 -16.20 11.42 12.63
CA SER A 100 -16.96 12.20 13.59
C SER A 100 -16.47 11.90 15.02
N GLU A 101 -16.45 12.92 15.89
CA GLU A 101 -16.03 12.75 17.29
C GLU A 101 -16.84 11.66 18.01
N HIS A 102 -18.13 11.56 17.73
CA HIS A 102 -19.01 10.54 18.30
C HIS A 102 -18.55 9.14 17.91
N THR A 103 -18.30 8.88 16.63
CA THR A 103 -17.89 7.55 16.13
C THR A 103 -16.48 7.20 16.63
N LEU A 104 -15.53 8.14 16.59
CA LEU A 104 -14.18 7.92 17.08
C LEU A 104 -14.15 7.58 18.58
N ASN A 105 -14.93 8.30 19.41
CA ASN A 105 -15.02 8.01 20.83
C ASN A 105 -15.70 6.65 21.10
N ALA A 106 -16.72 6.30 20.31
CA ALA A 106 -17.35 4.97 20.40
C ALA A 106 -16.34 3.86 20.09
N LEU A 107 -15.54 4.00 19.00
CA LEU A 107 -14.50 3.05 18.63
C LEU A 107 -13.34 2.96 19.64
N ALA A 108 -13.04 4.04 20.35
CA ALA A 108 -12.01 4.06 21.38
C ALA A 108 -12.46 3.34 22.66
N THR A 109 -13.76 3.35 22.95
CA THR A 109 -14.35 2.73 24.16
C THR A 109 -14.87 1.32 23.91
N SER A 110 -15.26 0.97 22.68
CA SER A 110 -15.61 -0.41 22.33
C SER A 110 -14.37 -1.30 22.28
N SER A 111 -14.54 -2.57 22.65
CA SER A 111 -13.44 -3.55 22.63
C SER A 111 -13.75 -4.71 21.68
N VAL A 112 -12.70 -5.16 20.97
CA VAL A 112 -12.73 -6.36 20.13
C VAL A 112 -11.86 -7.42 20.78
N TYR A 113 -12.43 -8.60 21.02
CA TYR A 113 -11.70 -9.73 21.56
C TYR A 113 -10.89 -10.44 20.46
N LEU A 114 -9.59 -10.49 20.64
CA LEU A 114 -8.68 -11.25 19.78
C LEU A 114 -8.12 -12.45 20.57
N PRO A 115 -8.19 -13.69 20.03
CA PRO A 115 -7.78 -14.90 20.76
C PRO A 115 -6.33 -14.89 21.30
N ILE A 116 -5.43 -14.14 20.65
CA ILE A 116 -4.00 -14.08 20.98
C ILE A 116 -3.68 -12.87 21.86
N PHE A 117 -4.37 -11.73 21.65
CA PHE A 117 -4.03 -10.44 22.28
C PHE A 117 -5.03 -10.01 23.36
N GLY A 118 -6.11 -10.77 23.57
CA GLY A 118 -7.17 -10.41 24.50
C GLY A 118 -8.08 -9.29 23.96
N GLU A 119 -8.63 -8.49 24.86
CA GLU A 119 -9.48 -7.35 24.52
C GLU A 119 -8.63 -6.13 24.19
N LEU A 120 -8.84 -5.56 23.00
CA LEU A 120 -8.20 -4.33 22.53
C LEU A 120 -9.28 -3.34 22.08
N PRO A 121 -9.04 -2.01 22.22
CA PRO A 121 -9.93 -1.00 21.65
C PRO A 121 -10.17 -1.25 20.17
N ALA A 122 -11.43 -1.16 19.72
CA ALA A 122 -11.78 -1.42 18.32
C ALA A 122 -11.00 -0.49 17.36
N ALA A 123 -10.82 0.78 17.73
CA ALA A 123 -10.02 1.72 16.95
C ALA A 123 -8.57 1.23 16.76
N THR A 124 -7.95 0.65 17.78
CA THR A 124 -6.59 0.08 17.69
C THR A 124 -6.53 -1.08 16.70
N VAL A 125 -7.47 -2.03 16.79
CA VAL A 125 -7.53 -3.19 15.90
C VAL A 125 -7.73 -2.74 14.46
N ILE A 126 -8.69 -1.85 14.22
CA ILE A 126 -9.00 -1.31 12.90
C ILE A 126 -7.79 -0.57 12.32
N ALA A 127 -7.15 0.31 13.09
CA ALA A 127 -5.98 1.06 12.66
C ALA A 127 -4.82 0.14 12.24
N VAL A 128 -4.51 -0.89 13.03
CA VAL A 128 -3.46 -1.86 12.72
C VAL A 128 -3.78 -2.68 11.48
N LEU A 129 -5.03 -3.12 11.32
CA LEU A 129 -5.46 -3.87 10.14
C LEU A 129 -5.43 -3.00 8.86
N ILE A 130 -5.87 -1.74 8.94
CA ILE A 130 -5.77 -0.78 7.82
C ILE A 130 -4.30 -0.51 7.48
N PHE A 131 -3.44 -0.39 8.48
CA PHE A 131 -1.99 -0.24 8.28
C PHE A 131 -1.38 -1.42 7.54
N GLY A 132 -1.92 -2.63 7.66
CA GLY A 132 -1.51 -3.80 6.88
C GLY A 132 -1.55 -3.55 5.37
N GLY A 133 -2.56 -2.85 4.86
CA GLY A 133 -2.62 -2.42 3.46
C GLY A 133 -1.48 -1.46 3.09
N ALA A 134 -1.19 -0.50 3.96
CA ALA A 134 -0.06 0.42 3.77
C ALA A 134 1.28 -0.33 3.76
N VAL A 135 1.48 -1.30 4.66
CA VAL A 135 2.68 -2.17 4.69
C VAL A 135 2.87 -2.90 3.36
N GLY A 136 1.79 -3.42 2.78
CA GLY A 136 1.83 -4.11 1.48
C GLY A 136 2.21 -3.19 0.33
N LYS A 137 1.47 -2.09 0.11
CA LYS A 137 1.65 -1.19 -1.05
C LYS A 137 2.88 -0.29 -0.92
N SER A 138 3.18 0.20 0.29
CA SER A 138 4.37 1.02 0.53
C SER A 138 5.64 0.21 0.80
N ALA A 139 5.60 -1.09 0.55
CA ALA A 139 6.76 -1.97 0.70
C ALA A 139 7.47 -1.83 2.06
N GLN A 140 6.70 -1.75 3.13
CA GLN A 140 7.23 -1.74 4.49
C GLN A 140 7.60 -3.15 4.94
N PHE A 141 8.52 -3.27 5.88
CA PHE A 141 8.85 -4.55 6.49
C PHE A 141 7.59 -5.20 7.13
N PRO A 142 7.35 -6.50 6.92
CA PRO A 142 8.15 -7.49 6.17
C PRO A 142 7.79 -7.62 4.68
N LEU A 143 6.83 -6.87 4.15
CA LEU A 143 6.32 -7.01 2.78
C LEU A 143 7.09 -6.17 1.73
N HIS A 144 8.34 -5.79 1.99
CA HIS A 144 9.14 -4.93 1.11
C HIS A 144 9.78 -5.66 -0.08
N VAL A 145 9.83 -6.99 -0.06
CA VAL A 145 10.65 -7.82 -0.96
C VAL A 145 10.23 -7.79 -2.43
N TRP A 146 9.06 -7.26 -2.76
CA TRP A 146 8.56 -7.18 -4.13
C TRP A 146 9.08 -5.95 -4.89
N LEU A 147 9.35 -4.85 -4.18
CA LEU A 147 9.65 -3.55 -4.80
C LEU A 147 10.98 -3.56 -5.60
N PRO A 148 12.09 -4.12 -5.09
CA PRO A 148 13.33 -4.23 -5.87
C PRO A 148 13.21 -5.11 -7.11
N ASP A 149 12.43 -6.19 -7.04
CA ASP A 149 12.22 -7.09 -8.17
C ASP A 149 11.28 -6.48 -9.23
N ALA A 150 10.39 -5.58 -8.82
CA ALA A 150 9.51 -4.85 -9.73
C ALA A 150 10.27 -3.95 -10.74
N MET A 151 11.59 -3.75 -10.53
CA MET A 151 12.48 -3.05 -11.47
C MET A 151 12.69 -3.78 -12.81
N GLU A 152 12.28 -5.06 -12.91
CA GLU A 152 12.26 -5.82 -14.16
C GLU A 152 11.26 -5.26 -15.19
N GLY A 153 10.27 -4.51 -14.76
CA GLY A 153 9.33 -3.83 -15.65
C GLY A 153 9.97 -2.70 -16.46
N PRO A 154 9.24 -2.20 -17.50
CA PRO A 154 9.68 -1.04 -18.29
C PRO A 154 10.00 0.16 -17.39
N THR A 155 11.09 0.88 -17.69
CA THR A 155 11.55 2.01 -16.85
C THR A 155 10.47 3.09 -16.60
N PRO A 156 9.61 3.47 -17.57
CA PRO A 156 8.51 4.39 -17.28
C PRO A 156 7.51 3.86 -16.25
N VAL A 157 7.30 2.54 -16.19
CA VAL A 157 6.46 1.88 -15.19
C VAL A 157 7.12 1.97 -13.81
N SER A 158 8.41 1.65 -13.74
CA SER A 158 9.16 1.76 -12.48
C SER A 158 9.08 3.19 -11.95
N ALA A 159 9.27 4.21 -12.79
CA ALA A 159 9.16 5.60 -12.39
C ALA A 159 7.76 5.95 -11.88
N LEU A 160 6.70 5.47 -12.53
CA LEU A 160 5.32 5.76 -12.13
C LEU A 160 4.94 5.06 -10.82
N ILE A 161 5.18 3.76 -10.71
CA ILE A 161 4.81 2.93 -9.55
C ILE A 161 5.58 3.36 -8.31
N HIS A 162 6.90 3.57 -8.43
CA HIS A 162 7.78 3.74 -7.27
C HIS A 162 7.92 5.19 -6.83
N ALA A 163 7.84 6.16 -7.75
CA ALA A 163 8.08 7.55 -7.39
C ALA A 163 6.80 8.30 -7.02
N ALA A 164 5.68 8.05 -7.74
CA ALA A 164 4.56 8.98 -7.71
C ALA A 164 3.23 8.40 -7.26
N THR A 165 3.04 7.06 -7.26
CA THR A 165 1.67 6.54 -7.15
C THR A 165 1.51 5.37 -6.18
N MET A 166 1.83 4.13 -6.58
CA MET A 166 1.44 2.95 -5.80
C MET A 166 2.03 2.93 -4.39
N VAL A 167 3.30 3.25 -4.26
CA VAL A 167 3.98 3.21 -2.96
C VAL A 167 3.60 4.37 -2.05
N SER A 168 3.21 5.52 -2.62
CA SER A 168 2.68 6.66 -1.86
C SER A 168 1.22 6.48 -1.43
N ALA A 169 0.48 5.56 -2.07
CA ALA A 169 -0.91 5.28 -1.69
C ALA A 169 -1.03 4.76 -0.25
N GLY A 170 -0.05 3.98 0.25
CA GLY A 170 -0.06 3.55 1.66
C GLY A 170 0.18 4.71 2.63
N VAL A 171 1.07 5.63 2.29
CA VAL A 171 1.28 6.86 3.08
C VAL A 171 0.00 7.71 3.09
N TYR A 172 -0.63 7.87 1.91
CA TYR A 172 -1.92 8.56 1.79
C TYR A 172 -3.00 7.90 2.67
N LEU A 173 -3.09 6.57 2.65
CA LEU A 173 -4.05 5.82 3.46
C LEU A 173 -3.87 6.10 4.96
N VAL A 174 -2.63 6.03 5.46
CA VAL A 174 -2.33 6.31 6.88
C VAL A 174 -2.65 7.77 7.22
N ALA A 175 -2.27 8.72 6.37
CA ALA A 175 -2.58 10.13 6.55
C ALA A 175 -4.10 10.39 6.52
N ARG A 176 -4.84 9.74 5.60
CA ARG A 176 -6.30 9.88 5.50
C ARG A 176 -7.03 9.29 6.69
N CYS A 177 -6.55 8.17 7.22
CA CYS A 177 -7.13 7.48 8.37
C CYS A 177 -6.46 7.89 9.70
N PHE A 178 -5.63 8.93 9.73
CA PHE A 178 -4.88 9.35 10.91
C PHE A 178 -5.73 9.52 12.18
N PRO A 179 -6.98 10.04 12.12
CA PRO A 179 -7.84 10.13 13.32
C PRO A 179 -8.06 8.77 14.02
N LEU A 180 -8.13 7.65 13.28
CA LEU A 180 -8.25 6.31 13.87
C LEU A 180 -6.98 5.88 14.62
N PHE A 181 -5.82 6.33 14.15
CA PHE A 181 -4.53 6.03 14.81
C PHE A 181 -4.33 6.84 16.08
N TYR A 182 -4.88 8.05 16.14
CA TYR A 182 -4.65 9.00 17.22
C TYR A 182 -5.69 8.95 18.35
N VAL A 183 -6.91 8.44 18.06
CA VAL A 183 -8.05 8.52 19.00
C VAL A 183 -7.80 7.76 20.31
N VAL A 184 -7.00 6.68 20.31
CA VAL A 184 -6.62 5.97 21.53
C VAL A 184 -5.32 6.53 22.05
N GLU A 185 -5.39 7.38 23.08
CA GLU A 185 -4.21 7.90 23.78
C GLU A 185 -3.34 6.75 24.31
N HIS A 186 -2.05 6.81 24.00
CA HIS A 186 -1.07 5.78 24.41
C HIS A 186 -1.35 4.36 23.86
N GLY A 187 -2.17 4.23 22.84
CA GLY A 187 -2.44 2.95 22.19
C GLY A 187 -1.21 2.40 21.45
N PRO A 188 -1.08 1.08 21.33
CA PRO A 188 0.10 0.43 20.73
C PRO A 188 0.21 0.67 19.21
N GLN A 189 -0.84 1.13 18.55
CA GLN A 189 -0.89 1.31 17.09
C GLN A 189 0.14 2.31 16.57
N LEU A 190 0.31 3.46 17.22
CA LEU A 190 1.31 4.47 16.82
C LEU A 190 2.74 3.96 17.03
N GLY A 191 2.97 3.25 18.14
CA GLY A 191 4.25 2.61 18.42
C GLY A 191 4.61 1.55 17.38
N LEU A 192 3.63 0.76 16.93
CA LEU A 192 3.81 -0.24 15.89
C LEU A 192 4.16 0.42 14.54
N VAL A 193 3.43 1.46 14.14
CA VAL A 193 3.71 2.22 12.90
C VAL A 193 5.12 2.80 12.94
N ALA A 194 5.47 3.48 14.04
CA ALA A 194 6.79 4.06 14.22
C ALA A 194 7.92 3.01 14.19
N PHE A 195 7.71 1.85 14.84
CA PHE A 195 8.69 0.77 14.84
C PHE A 195 8.89 0.19 13.44
N ILE A 196 7.81 -0.16 12.73
CA ILE A 196 7.89 -0.71 11.37
C ILE A 196 8.52 0.31 10.41
N GLY A 197 8.13 1.58 10.52
CA GLY A 197 8.70 2.66 9.70
C GLY A 197 10.19 2.85 9.95
N ALA A 198 10.62 2.98 11.19
CA ALA A 198 12.03 3.15 11.54
C ALA A 198 12.87 1.94 11.13
N PHE A 199 12.38 0.72 11.38
CA PHE A 199 13.06 -0.51 10.97
C PHE A 199 13.20 -0.60 9.45
N THR A 200 12.14 -0.26 8.72
CA THR A 200 12.15 -0.24 7.24
C THR A 200 13.12 0.81 6.72
N ALA A 201 13.10 2.03 7.27
CA ALA A 201 13.98 3.11 6.85
C ALA A 201 15.46 2.73 7.03
N PHE A 202 15.82 2.23 8.20
CA PHE A 202 17.19 1.81 8.50
C PHE A 202 17.61 0.58 7.70
N GLY A 203 16.79 -0.47 7.67
CA GLY A 203 17.11 -1.72 6.97
C GLY A 203 17.24 -1.50 5.46
N ALA A 204 16.32 -0.78 4.83
CA ALA A 204 16.37 -0.53 3.40
C ALA A 204 17.57 0.35 3.00
N SER A 205 17.90 1.39 3.79
CA SER A 205 19.08 2.22 3.50
C SER A 205 20.38 1.42 3.58
N THR A 206 20.50 0.53 4.55
CA THR A 206 21.67 -0.35 4.69
C THR A 206 21.80 -1.30 3.49
N ILE A 207 20.69 -1.89 3.02
CA ILE A 207 20.69 -2.77 1.84
C ILE A 207 21.01 -1.98 0.57
N ALA A 208 20.55 -0.73 0.46
CA ALA A 208 20.84 0.14 -0.70
C ALA A 208 22.34 0.32 -0.95
N LEU A 209 23.15 0.44 0.12
CA LEU A 209 24.60 0.59 0.03
C LEU A 209 25.31 -0.63 -0.59
N ALA A 210 24.70 -1.81 -0.51
CA ALA A 210 25.25 -3.05 -1.02
C ALA A 210 24.80 -3.40 -2.46
N GLN A 211 23.94 -2.57 -3.08
CA GLN A 211 23.41 -2.82 -4.43
C GLN A 211 24.38 -2.32 -5.52
N ASN A 212 24.52 -3.12 -6.58
CA ASN A 212 25.33 -2.77 -7.77
C ASN A 212 24.48 -2.25 -8.94
N ASP A 213 23.15 -2.41 -8.88
CA ASP A 213 22.22 -1.96 -9.91
C ASP A 213 21.55 -0.65 -9.48
N ILE A 214 21.69 0.39 -10.31
CA ILE A 214 21.17 1.72 -10.01
C ILE A 214 19.64 1.72 -9.78
N LYS A 215 18.88 0.90 -10.50
CA LYS A 215 17.43 0.78 -10.30
C LYS A 215 17.12 0.17 -8.92
N ARG A 216 17.89 -0.84 -8.49
CA ARG A 216 17.75 -1.45 -7.16
C ARG A 216 18.17 -0.50 -6.05
N VAL A 217 19.24 0.28 -6.24
CA VAL A 217 19.63 1.34 -5.28
C VAL A 217 18.46 2.31 -5.08
N LEU A 218 17.87 2.80 -6.17
CA LEU A 218 16.74 3.72 -6.11
C LEU A 218 15.49 3.08 -5.47
N ALA A 219 15.25 1.78 -5.73
CA ALA A 219 14.16 1.05 -5.09
C ALA A 219 14.32 0.97 -3.57
N TYR A 220 15.48 0.58 -3.08
CA TYR A 220 15.74 0.52 -1.64
C TYR A 220 15.76 1.92 -1.00
N SER A 221 16.25 2.94 -1.71
CA SER A 221 16.14 4.33 -1.28
C SER A 221 14.66 4.74 -1.13
N THR A 222 13.81 4.36 -2.08
CA THR A 222 12.36 4.62 -2.00
C THR A 222 11.74 3.92 -0.79
N ILE A 223 12.04 2.65 -0.55
CA ILE A 223 11.56 1.90 0.62
C ILE A 223 11.98 2.62 1.92
N SER A 224 13.23 3.06 1.98
CA SER A 224 13.76 3.79 3.14
C SER A 224 12.99 5.09 3.39
N GLN A 225 12.75 5.89 2.34
CA GLN A 225 11.99 7.16 2.45
C GLN A 225 10.52 6.94 2.82
N LEU A 226 9.91 5.85 2.38
CA LEU A 226 8.54 5.50 2.75
C LEU A 226 8.42 5.01 4.21
N GLY A 227 9.51 4.61 4.83
CA GLY A 227 9.56 4.28 6.26
C GLY A 227 9.50 5.50 7.17
N TYR A 228 9.76 6.69 6.63
CA TYR A 228 9.70 7.96 7.36
C TYR A 228 8.28 8.40 7.67
#